data_ab765a6a665d2d3af31ea51c7a44abf2
#
_entry.id   ab765a6a665d2d3af31ea51c7a44abf2
#
_cell.length_a   1.000
_cell.length_b   1.000
_cell.length_c   1.000
_cell.angle_alpha   90.00
_cell.angle_beta   90.00
_cell.angle_gamma   90.00
#
_symmetry.space_group_name_H-M   'P 1'
#
loop_
_entity.id
_entity.type
_entity.pdbx_description
1 polymer ?
#
loop_
_entity_poly.entity_id
_entity_poly.type
_entity_poly.pdbx_seq_one_letter_code
_entity_poly.pdbx_strand_id
1 'polypeptide(L)'
;EMLRSLVGSEMCIRDRHNEVAPAQHEMAPIYSTANIATDHNQLVMETMKKVARRHNFECLLHEKPFAGVNGSGKHDNWSLVTNTGKNLLSPGKTPYDNKQFLLFLSAVIAAVDDNAALLRMSASNPGNDHRLGANEAPPAIISIFLGEQLEDIVEQILQNGTATHSNKGERMDIGVHTIPPIKKDATDRNRTSPFAFTGNKFEFRMVASS
;
A
#
# COMPACT_ATOMS: atom_id res chain seq x y z
N GLU A 1 27.21 6.40 6.73
CA GLU A 1 28.19 5.64 7.55
C GLU A 1 27.56 4.94 8.77
N MET A 2 26.48 5.46 9.33
CA MET A 2 25.76 4.79 10.44
C MET A 2 24.97 3.54 10.01
N LEU A 3 24.68 3.36 8.75
CA LEU A 3 23.95 2.20 8.21
C LEU A 3 24.78 0.90 8.16
N ARG A 4 26.09 0.98 8.23
CA ARG A 4 26.98 -0.18 8.17
C ARG A 4 27.16 -0.92 9.50
N SER A 5 26.74 -0.35 10.62
CA SER A 5 26.87 -0.98 11.95
C SER A 5 25.68 -1.85 12.38
N LEU A 6 24.62 -1.91 11.57
CA LEU A 6 23.42 -2.71 11.81
C LEU A 6 23.37 -3.97 10.95
N VAL A 7 24.52 -4.53 10.61
CA VAL A 7 24.64 -5.79 9.86
C VAL A 7 23.89 -6.90 10.58
N GLY A 8 22.78 -7.35 9.98
CA GLY A 8 21.89 -8.37 10.53
C GLY A 8 20.45 -7.93 10.74
N SER A 9 20.21 -6.65 11.06
CA SER A 9 18.85 -6.08 11.08
C SER A 9 18.44 -5.45 9.74
N GLU A 10 19.40 -5.07 8.92
CA GLU A 10 19.19 -4.47 7.59
C GLU A 10 18.52 -5.41 6.58
N MET A 11 18.55 -6.70 6.80
CA MET A 11 17.88 -7.66 5.91
C MET A 11 16.35 -7.64 6.03
N CYS A 12 15.80 -7.05 7.09
CA CYS A 12 14.36 -7.05 7.35
C CYS A 12 13.75 -5.66 7.44
N ILE A 13 14.54 -4.63 7.77
CA ILE A 13 14.05 -3.27 8.01
C ILE A 13 14.75 -2.31 7.07
N ARG A 14 13.98 -1.66 6.20
CA ARG A 14 14.47 -0.65 5.27
C ARG A 14 14.52 0.74 5.91
N ASP A 15 13.51 1.05 6.70
CA ASP A 15 13.35 2.36 7.30
C ASP A 15 12.55 2.27 8.61
N ARG A 16 12.70 3.29 9.43
CA ARG A 16 11.89 3.54 10.63
C ARG A 16 11.58 5.02 10.71
N HIS A 17 10.32 5.36 10.81
CA HIS A 17 9.87 6.75 10.95
C HIS A 17 8.82 6.89 12.06
N ASN A 18 8.65 8.13 12.51
CA ASN A 18 7.65 8.46 13.51
C ASN A 18 6.28 8.61 12.84
N GLU A 19 5.27 8.15 13.55
CA GLU A 19 3.87 8.29 13.19
C GLU A 19 3.18 9.36 14.07
N VAL A 20 1.87 9.51 13.91
CA VAL A 20 1.11 10.61 14.49
C VAL A 20 0.90 10.47 16.00
N ALA A 21 0.68 9.25 16.49
CA ALA A 21 0.46 9.02 17.91
C ALA A 21 1.77 9.19 18.72
N PRO A 22 1.69 9.60 19.99
CA PRO A 22 2.86 9.75 20.85
C PRO A 22 3.68 8.46 20.94
N ALA A 23 4.98 8.56 20.70
CA ALA A 23 5.93 7.44 20.68
C ALA A 23 5.57 6.31 19.70
N GLN A 24 4.75 6.58 18.73
CA GLN A 24 4.42 5.64 17.65
C GLN A 24 5.49 5.66 16.57
N HIS A 25 5.92 4.47 16.18
CA HIS A 25 6.91 4.27 15.12
C HIS A 25 6.41 3.24 14.12
N GLU A 26 6.69 3.46 12.85
CA GLU A 26 6.52 2.46 11.81
C GLU A 26 7.89 1.92 11.37
N MET A 27 7.95 0.63 11.13
CA MET A 27 9.09 -0.02 10.51
C MET A 27 8.67 -0.52 9.13
N ALA A 28 9.36 -0.02 8.09
CA ALA A 28 9.17 -0.48 6.71
C ALA A 28 10.15 -1.62 6.41
N PRO A 29 9.69 -2.87 6.31
CA PRO A 29 10.55 -3.99 5.97
C PRO A 29 10.99 -3.97 4.51
N ILE A 30 12.10 -4.63 4.22
CA ILE A 30 12.45 -4.98 2.85
C ILE A 30 11.47 -6.06 2.38
N TYR A 31 10.90 -5.89 1.19
CA TYR A 31 9.94 -6.84 0.65
C TYR A 31 10.57 -8.22 0.42
N SER A 32 9.78 -9.25 0.59
CA SER A 32 10.15 -10.65 0.37
C SER A 32 8.96 -11.41 -0.19
N THR A 33 9.09 -12.72 -0.38
CA THR A 33 7.95 -13.58 -0.69
C THR A 33 6.95 -13.55 0.47
N ALA A 34 5.66 -13.69 0.17
CA ALA A 34 4.59 -13.47 1.14
C ALA A 34 4.74 -14.32 2.43
N ASN A 35 5.12 -15.59 2.30
CA ASN A 35 5.37 -16.48 3.43
C ASN A 35 6.50 -15.97 4.33
N ILE A 36 7.65 -15.61 3.74
CA ILE A 36 8.81 -15.10 4.50
C ILE A 36 8.46 -13.74 5.13
N ALA A 37 7.78 -12.85 4.39
CA ALA A 37 7.36 -11.56 4.92
C ALA A 37 6.42 -11.71 6.12
N THR A 38 5.50 -12.69 6.08
CA THR A 38 4.60 -12.99 7.18
C THR A 38 5.36 -13.50 8.40
N ASP A 39 6.25 -14.46 8.23
CA ASP A 39 7.07 -15.00 9.32
C ASP A 39 7.96 -13.93 9.95
N HIS A 40 8.58 -13.08 9.13
CA HIS A 40 9.36 -11.94 9.61
C HIS A 40 8.52 -10.96 10.42
N ASN A 41 7.30 -10.65 9.95
CA ASN A 41 6.41 -9.75 10.68
C ASN A 41 6.05 -10.32 12.07
N GLN A 42 5.72 -11.61 12.16
CA GLN A 42 5.45 -12.27 13.43
C GLN A 42 6.67 -12.23 14.36
N LEU A 43 7.85 -12.54 13.84
CA LEU A 43 9.09 -12.48 14.61
C LEU A 43 9.42 -11.07 15.12
N VAL A 44 9.20 -10.05 14.28
CA VAL A 44 9.41 -8.64 14.64
C VAL A 44 8.46 -8.23 15.75
N MET A 45 7.16 -8.54 15.64
CA MET A 45 6.16 -8.23 16.67
C MET A 45 6.50 -8.87 18.03
N GLU A 46 6.88 -10.13 18.01
CA GLU A 46 7.28 -10.86 19.23
C GLU A 46 8.59 -10.29 19.84
N THR A 47 9.54 -9.94 18.99
CA THR A 47 10.80 -9.34 19.42
C THR A 47 10.59 -7.96 20.05
N MET A 48 9.75 -7.12 19.44
CA MET A 48 9.41 -5.80 19.98
C MET A 48 8.80 -5.90 21.37
N LYS A 49 7.84 -6.81 21.58
CA LYS A 49 7.24 -7.05 22.91
C LYS A 49 8.30 -7.46 23.94
N LYS A 50 9.20 -8.37 23.56
CA LYS A 50 10.28 -8.85 24.48
C LYS A 50 11.29 -7.76 24.80
N VAL A 51 11.69 -6.98 23.82
CA VAL A 51 12.66 -5.89 24.02
C VAL A 51 12.04 -4.77 24.86
N ALA A 52 10.81 -4.37 24.57
CA ALA A 52 10.11 -3.34 25.36
C ALA A 52 10.08 -3.72 26.85
N ARG A 53 9.67 -4.93 27.18
CA ARG A 53 9.62 -5.41 28.58
C ARG A 53 10.98 -5.38 29.27
N ARG A 54 12.07 -5.70 28.56
CA ARG A 54 13.45 -5.61 29.12
C ARG A 54 13.85 -4.20 29.49
N HIS A 55 13.22 -3.20 28.87
CA HIS A 55 13.47 -1.78 29.11
C HIS A 55 12.37 -1.10 29.93
N ASN A 56 11.47 -1.87 30.55
CA ASN A 56 10.32 -1.38 31.30
C ASN A 56 9.35 -0.52 30.47
N PHE A 57 9.18 -0.87 29.20
CA PHE A 57 8.17 -0.30 28.29
C PHE A 57 7.11 -1.34 27.93
N GLU A 58 5.92 -0.87 27.58
CA GLU A 58 4.90 -1.68 26.89
C GLU A 58 4.97 -1.43 25.38
N CYS A 59 4.80 -2.52 24.61
CA CYS A 59 4.72 -2.46 23.16
C CYS A 59 3.26 -2.63 22.73
N LEU A 60 2.65 -1.56 22.26
CA LEU A 60 1.29 -1.57 21.71
C LEU A 60 1.37 -1.74 20.18
N LEU A 61 0.82 -2.84 19.68
CA LEU A 61 0.82 -3.16 18.25
C LEU A 61 -0.49 -2.73 17.58
N HIS A 62 -0.91 -1.50 17.84
CA HIS A 62 -2.13 -0.92 17.28
C HIS A 62 -1.79 0.32 16.46
N GLU A 63 -2.50 0.50 15.33
CA GLU A 63 -2.40 1.72 14.53
C GLU A 63 -3.03 2.93 15.23
N LYS A 64 -4.02 2.69 16.09
CA LYS A 64 -4.75 3.70 16.88
C LYS A 64 -4.63 3.38 18.37
N PRO A 65 -3.44 3.55 18.98
CA PRO A 65 -3.18 3.08 20.34
C PRO A 65 -3.91 3.88 21.43
N PHE A 66 -4.34 5.11 21.14
CA PHE A 66 -4.97 6.00 22.12
C PHE A 66 -6.29 6.55 21.65
N ALA A 67 -7.31 6.55 22.51
CA ALA A 67 -8.60 7.14 22.23
C ALA A 67 -8.48 8.66 22.04
N GLY A 68 -9.16 9.19 21.01
CA GLY A 68 -9.17 10.64 20.72
C GLY A 68 -7.86 11.19 20.11
N VAL A 69 -6.87 10.34 19.88
CA VAL A 69 -5.61 10.73 19.23
C VAL A 69 -5.50 10.02 17.88
N ASN A 70 -5.03 10.74 16.87
CA ASN A 70 -4.72 10.15 15.58
C ASN A 70 -3.58 9.13 15.70
N GLY A 71 -3.59 8.16 14.82
CA GLY A 71 -2.53 7.19 14.65
C GLY A 71 -2.23 6.97 13.18
N SER A 72 -1.62 5.86 12.85
CA SER A 72 -1.32 5.45 11.47
C SER A 72 -2.37 4.48 10.91
N GLY A 73 -2.20 4.11 9.65
CA GLY A 73 -2.85 2.95 9.04
C GLY A 73 -1.87 1.80 8.89
N LYS A 74 -2.36 0.57 8.83
CA LYS A 74 -1.56 -0.58 8.41
C LYS A 74 -1.91 -0.94 6.98
N HIS A 75 -0.89 -1.03 6.12
CA HIS A 75 -1.06 -1.29 4.71
C HIS A 75 -0.16 -2.45 4.26
N ASP A 76 -0.75 -3.37 3.49
CA ASP A 76 0.01 -4.43 2.85
C ASP A 76 0.28 -4.06 1.39
N ASN A 77 1.54 -3.85 1.08
CA ASN A 77 2.01 -3.63 -0.28
C ASN A 77 2.43 -4.96 -0.91
N TRP A 78 1.82 -5.33 -2.03
CA TRP A 78 2.09 -6.59 -2.69
C TRP A 78 2.13 -6.48 -4.20
N SER A 79 2.85 -7.38 -4.85
CA SER A 79 2.94 -7.49 -6.29
C SER A 79 3.09 -8.97 -6.72
N LEU A 80 2.94 -9.22 -8.01
CA LEU A 80 3.13 -10.52 -8.62
C LEU A 80 4.45 -10.53 -9.38
N VAL A 81 5.33 -11.44 -9.03
CA VAL A 81 6.67 -11.53 -9.61
C VAL A 81 6.93 -12.95 -10.11
N THR A 82 7.49 -13.06 -11.31
CA THR A 82 7.91 -14.35 -11.86
C THR A 82 9.13 -14.88 -11.12
N ASN A 83 9.43 -16.18 -11.30
CA ASN A 83 10.68 -16.79 -10.80
C ASN A 83 11.96 -16.16 -11.37
N THR A 84 11.85 -15.40 -12.46
CA THR A 84 12.96 -14.66 -13.08
C THR A 84 13.06 -13.21 -12.59
N GLY A 85 12.22 -12.81 -11.62
CA GLY A 85 12.23 -11.47 -11.04
C GLY A 85 11.42 -10.42 -11.82
N LYS A 86 10.67 -10.81 -12.88
CA LYS A 86 9.86 -9.87 -13.64
C LYS A 86 8.56 -9.55 -12.89
N ASN A 87 8.32 -8.27 -12.57
CA ASN A 87 7.07 -7.82 -11.98
C ASN A 87 5.95 -7.75 -13.04
N LEU A 88 4.88 -8.51 -12.83
CA LEU A 88 3.74 -8.61 -13.73
C LEU A 88 2.77 -7.43 -13.61
N LEU A 89 2.83 -6.70 -12.51
CA LEU A 89 2.07 -5.47 -12.26
C LEU A 89 2.86 -4.21 -12.62
N SER A 90 3.95 -4.33 -13.36
CA SER A 90 4.68 -3.18 -13.87
C SER A 90 4.07 -2.68 -15.19
N PRO A 91 3.50 -1.45 -15.23
CA PRO A 91 2.86 -0.92 -16.44
C PRO A 91 3.86 -0.62 -17.55
N GLY A 92 5.13 -0.38 -17.20
CA GLY A 92 6.15 0.02 -18.17
C GLY A 92 5.98 1.47 -18.66
N LYS A 93 6.60 1.78 -19.81
CA LYS A 93 6.56 3.12 -20.39
C LYS A 93 5.27 3.40 -21.18
N THR A 94 4.63 2.34 -21.69
CA THR A 94 3.40 2.39 -22.50
C THR A 94 2.37 1.44 -21.92
N PRO A 95 1.68 1.80 -20.82
CA PRO A 95 0.73 0.93 -20.12
C PRO A 95 -0.39 0.41 -21.03
N TYR A 96 -0.90 1.25 -21.92
CA TYR A 96 -2.00 0.93 -22.84
C TYR A 96 -1.65 -0.17 -23.86
N ASP A 97 -0.38 -0.38 -24.18
CA ASP A 97 0.10 -1.42 -25.10
C ASP A 97 0.71 -2.64 -24.39
N ASN A 98 0.86 -2.57 -23.08
CA ASN A 98 1.41 -3.66 -22.28
C ASN A 98 0.33 -4.71 -21.96
N LYS A 99 0.07 -5.60 -22.92
CA LYS A 99 -0.99 -6.62 -22.79
C LYS A 99 -0.82 -7.54 -21.60
N GLN A 100 0.42 -7.88 -21.23
CA GLN A 100 0.68 -8.68 -20.04
C GLN A 100 0.25 -7.94 -18.77
N PHE A 101 0.65 -6.69 -18.63
CA PHE A 101 0.25 -5.86 -17.50
C PHE A 101 -1.28 -5.72 -17.42
N LEU A 102 -1.93 -5.38 -18.53
CA LEU A 102 -3.38 -5.20 -18.60
C LEU A 102 -4.13 -6.49 -18.24
N LEU A 103 -3.64 -7.66 -18.68
CA LEU A 103 -4.21 -8.95 -18.32
C LEU A 103 -4.16 -9.18 -16.79
N PHE A 104 -3.00 -8.98 -16.17
CA PHE A 104 -2.86 -9.17 -14.73
C PHE A 104 -3.61 -8.11 -13.93
N LEU A 105 -3.65 -6.87 -14.39
CA LEU A 105 -4.46 -5.82 -13.79
C LEU A 105 -5.95 -6.20 -13.79
N SER A 106 -6.48 -6.61 -14.94
CA SER A 106 -7.87 -7.04 -15.07
C SER A 106 -8.19 -8.26 -14.20
N ALA A 107 -7.27 -9.22 -14.13
CA ALA A 107 -7.43 -10.40 -13.28
C ALA A 107 -7.49 -10.03 -11.78
N VAL A 108 -6.69 -9.06 -11.33
CA VAL A 108 -6.75 -8.56 -9.95
C VAL A 108 -8.08 -7.83 -9.69
N ILE A 109 -8.54 -7.00 -10.62
CA ILE A 109 -9.82 -6.29 -10.49
C ILE A 109 -10.97 -7.32 -10.35
N ALA A 110 -11.02 -8.31 -11.23
CA ALA A 110 -12.04 -9.37 -11.17
C ALA A 110 -11.95 -10.16 -9.86
N ALA A 111 -10.74 -10.55 -9.45
CA ALA A 111 -10.55 -11.29 -8.20
C ALA A 111 -11.00 -10.51 -6.95
N VAL A 112 -10.77 -9.20 -6.92
CA VAL A 112 -11.23 -8.34 -5.81
C VAL A 112 -12.75 -8.23 -5.81
N ASP A 113 -13.39 -8.08 -6.97
CA ASP A 113 -14.85 -8.02 -7.08
C ASP A 113 -15.49 -9.35 -6.67
N ASP A 114 -15.05 -10.47 -7.23
CA ASP A 114 -15.55 -11.82 -6.93
C ASP A 114 -15.37 -12.19 -5.46
N ASN A 115 -14.34 -11.72 -4.79
CA ASN A 115 -13.99 -12.06 -3.42
C ASN A 115 -14.17 -10.89 -2.43
N ALA A 116 -14.93 -9.87 -2.78
CA ALA A 116 -15.14 -8.68 -1.96
C ALA A 116 -15.66 -9.02 -0.55
N ALA A 117 -16.53 -10.01 -0.43
CA ALA A 117 -17.06 -10.49 0.86
C ALA A 117 -15.97 -11.10 1.77
N LEU A 118 -15.05 -11.89 1.19
CA LEU A 118 -13.93 -12.48 1.93
C LEU A 118 -12.92 -11.41 2.35
N LEU A 119 -12.63 -10.47 1.47
CA LEU A 119 -11.76 -9.33 1.78
C LEU A 119 -12.33 -8.48 2.91
N ARG A 120 -13.63 -8.21 2.87
CA ARG A 120 -14.32 -7.52 3.94
C ARG A 120 -14.30 -8.29 5.25
N MET A 121 -14.47 -9.60 5.20
CA MET A 121 -14.40 -10.47 6.38
C MET A 121 -13.01 -10.42 7.02
N SER A 122 -11.95 -10.33 6.25
CA SER A 122 -10.58 -10.23 6.77
C SER A 122 -10.34 -8.96 7.60
N ALA A 123 -11.13 -7.90 7.35
CA ALA A 123 -11.08 -6.64 8.08
C ALA A 123 -12.08 -6.57 9.25
N SER A 124 -12.97 -7.54 9.38
CA SER A 124 -14.07 -7.59 10.38
C SER A 124 -13.56 -8.10 11.73
N ASN A 125 -12.90 -7.23 12.46
CA ASN A 125 -12.39 -7.51 13.79
C ASN A 125 -12.75 -6.34 14.71
N PRO A 126 -13.16 -6.58 15.98
CA PRO A 126 -13.58 -5.51 16.89
C PRO A 126 -12.54 -4.40 17.07
N GLY A 127 -11.26 -4.73 17.06
CA GLY A 127 -10.18 -3.74 17.13
C GLY A 127 -10.08 -2.85 15.88
N ASN A 128 -10.65 -3.28 14.76
CA ASN A 128 -10.63 -2.55 13.50
C ASN A 128 -11.82 -1.57 13.35
N ASP A 129 -12.89 -1.73 14.12
CA ASP A 129 -14.10 -0.90 14.04
C ASP A 129 -13.80 0.58 14.31
N HIS A 130 -12.92 0.86 15.25
CA HIS A 130 -12.51 2.23 15.59
C HIS A 130 -11.53 2.84 14.57
N ARG A 131 -10.96 2.02 13.70
CA ARG A 131 -9.95 2.42 12.73
C ARG A 131 -10.55 2.70 11.36
N LEU A 132 -11.45 1.83 10.88
CA LEU A 132 -12.05 1.95 9.56
C LEU A 132 -12.88 3.22 9.41
N GLY A 133 -12.69 3.94 8.28
CA GLY A 133 -13.28 5.25 8.05
C GLY A 133 -12.59 6.42 8.76
N ALA A 134 -11.59 6.14 9.56
CA ALA A 134 -10.75 7.14 10.20
C ALA A 134 -9.43 7.36 9.41
N ASN A 135 -8.55 8.22 9.91
CA ASN A 135 -7.29 8.57 9.26
C ASN A 135 -6.52 7.32 8.78
N GLU A 136 -6.10 7.33 7.53
CA GLU A 136 -5.33 6.29 6.85
C GLU A 136 -5.99 4.91 6.73
N ALA A 137 -7.24 4.78 7.16
CA ALA A 137 -8.01 3.57 6.98
C ALA A 137 -9.32 3.89 6.25
N PRO A 138 -9.53 3.38 5.03
CA PRO A 138 -10.75 3.63 4.25
C PRO A 138 -11.97 2.97 4.92
N PRO A 139 -13.20 3.38 4.52
CA PRO A 139 -14.42 2.69 4.93
C PRO A 139 -14.39 1.20 4.54
N ALA A 140 -15.19 0.38 5.24
CA ALA A 140 -15.27 -1.06 4.99
C ALA A 140 -16.04 -1.43 3.69
N ILE A 141 -16.00 -0.58 2.69
CA ILE A 141 -16.56 -0.79 1.34
C ILE A 141 -15.40 -1.16 0.42
N ILE A 142 -15.47 -2.33 -0.18
CA ILE A 142 -14.42 -2.79 -1.10
C ILE A 142 -14.53 -2.00 -2.39
N SER A 143 -13.48 -1.25 -2.71
CA SER A 143 -13.30 -0.50 -3.94
C SER A 143 -11.84 -0.52 -4.35
N ILE A 144 -11.57 -0.31 -5.64
CA ILE A 144 -10.22 -0.27 -6.19
C ILE A 144 -9.95 1.13 -6.75
N PHE A 145 -8.82 1.69 -6.41
CA PHE A 145 -8.30 2.91 -7.01
C PHE A 145 -7.15 2.57 -7.96
N LEU A 146 -7.27 2.98 -9.21
CA LEU A 146 -6.25 2.75 -10.23
C LEU A 146 -5.45 4.02 -10.57
N GLY A 147 -6.05 5.18 -10.36
CA GLY A 147 -5.56 6.47 -10.80
C GLY A 147 -6.00 6.82 -12.22
N GLU A 148 -6.09 8.13 -12.50
CA GLU A 148 -6.66 8.70 -13.72
C GLU A 148 -6.10 8.06 -15.01
N GLN A 149 -4.81 7.73 -15.04
CA GLN A 149 -4.16 7.16 -16.22
C GLN A 149 -4.66 5.74 -16.54
N LEU A 150 -4.78 4.89 -15.54
CA LEU A 150 -5.21 3.50 -15.74
C LEU A 150 -6.73 3.41 -15.88
N GLU A 151 -7.47 4.28 -15.23
CA GLU A 151 -8.93 4.40 -15.39
C GLU A 151 -9.26 4.75 -16.85
N ASP A 152 -8.59 5.76 -17.43
CA ASP A 152 -8.74 6.11 -18.85
C ASP A 152 -8.45 4.92 -19.78
N ILE A 153 -7.38 4.16 -19.52
CA ILE A 153 -7.05 2.96 -20.31
C ILE A 153 -8.15 1.89 -20.19
N VAL A 154 -8.64 1.63 -18.99
CA VAL A 154 -9.70 0.65 -18.77
C VAL A 154 -10.99 1.08 -19.45
N GLU A 155 -11.36 2.35 -19.36
CA GLU A 155 -12.53 2.89 -20.07
C GLU A 155 -12.41 2.76 -21.59
N GLN A 156 -11.25 3.05 -22.18
CA GLN A 156 -11.01 2.85 -23.61
C GLN A 156 -11.21 1.38 -24.01
N ILE A 157 -10.71 0.45 -23.21
CA ILE A 157 -10.88 -0.98 -23.47
C ILE A 157 -12.35 -1.40 -23.40
N LEU A 158 -13.09 -0.90 -22.41
CA LEU A 158 -14.51 -1.20 -22.25
C LEU A 158 -15.36 -0.66 -23.40
N GLN A 159 -15.05 0.54 -23.89
CA GLN A 159 -15.82 1.19 -24.96
C GLN A 159 -15.44 0.69 -26.36
N ASN A 160 -14.16 0.43 -26.60
CA ASN A 160 -13.62 0.23 -27.95
C ASN A 160 -12.95 -1.16 -28.13
N GLY A 161 -12.87 -1.97 -27.07
CA GLY A 161 -12.16 -3.25 -27.07
C GLY A 161 -10.63 -3.12 -27.05
N THR A 162 -10.08 -1.92 -27.11
CA THR A 162 -8.64 -1.65 -27.12
C THR A 162 -8.35 -0.25 -26.60
N ALA A 163 -7.19 -0.06 -25.98
CA ALA A 163 -6.67 1.26 -25.64
C ALA A 163 -5.60 1.68 -26.65
N THR A 164 -5.59 2.93 -27.05
CA THR A 164 -4.69 3.49 -28.08
C THR A 164 -3.70 4.51 -27.52
N HIS A 165 -4.00 5.07 -26.35
CA HIS A 165 -3.18 6.08 -25.68
C HIS A 165 -3.36 5.99 -24.17
N SER A 166 -2.54 6.73 -23.42
CA SER A 166 -2.76 6.99 -22.01
C SER A 166 -2.59 8.48 -21.73
N ASN A 167 -3.47 9.03 -20.93
CA ASN A 167 -3.31 10.38 -20.41
C ASN A 167 -2.07 10.38 -19.51
N LYS A 168 -0.97 10.96 -20.00
CA LYS A 168 0.20 11.20 -19.16
C LYS A 168 -0.22 12.29 -18.19
N GLY A 169 -0.33 11.94 -16.91
CA GLY A 169 -0.82 12.80 -15.86
C GLY A 169 -0.49 14.27 -16.08
N GLU A 170 -1.50 15.10 -15.98
CA GLU A 170 -1.41 16.54 -16.22
C GLU A 170 -0.25 17.12 -15.44
N ARG A 171 0.53 17.95 -16.11
CA ARG A 171 1.48 18.82 -15.41
C ARG A 171 0.68 19.95 -14.80
N MET A 172 0.77 20.10 -13.50
CA MET A 172 0.19 21.22 -12.80
C MET A 172 1.00 22.46 -13.16
N ASP A 173 0.45 23.31 -14.02
CA ASP A 173 0.97 24.65 -14.26
C ASP A 173 0.41 25.57 -13.17
N ILE A 174 1.27 26.00 -12.28
CA ILE A 174 0.89 26.86 -11.15
C ILE A 174 0.79 28.33 -11.59
N GLY A 175 0.97 28.61 -12.90
CA GLY A 175 0.88 29.97 -13.45
C GLY A 175 2.05 30.90 -13.07
N VAL A 176 3.11 30.35 -12.51
CA VAL A 176 4.33 31.10 -12.11
C VAL A 176 5.52 30.61 -12.94
N HIS A 177 6.00 31.45 -13.84
CA HIS A 177 7.08 31.12 -14.78
C HIS A 177 8.41 30.69 -14.13
N THR A 178 8.61 30.98 -12.86
CA THR A 178 9.84 30.64 -12.12
C THR A 178 9.81 29.25 -11.49
N ILE A 179 8.64 28.60 -11.42
CA ILE A 179 8.50 27.26 -10.87
C ILE A 179 8.31 26.28 -12.03
N PRO A 180 9.17 25.26 -12.17
CA PRO A 180 8.98 24.26 -13.22
C PRO A 180 7.66 23.53 -13.01
N PRO A 181 6.94 23.16 -14.10
CA PRO A 181 5.67 22.44 -13.99
C PRO A 181 5.88 21.12 -13.24
N ILE A 182 5.12 20.94 -12.15
CA ILE A 182 5.19 19.77 -11.28
C ILE A 182 4.26 18.68 -11.86
N LYS A 183 4.76 17.46 -11.92
CA LYS A 183 3.94 16.33 -12.33
C LYS A 183 2.86 16.06 -11.27
N LYS A 184 1.58 16.08 -11.68
CA LYS A 184 0.47 15.73 -10.78
C LYS A 184 0.66 14.29 -10.29
N ASP A 185 0.56 14.11 -8.99
CA ASP A 185 0.61 12.77 -8.40
C ASP A 185 -0.75 12.07 -8.63
N ALA A 186 -0.73 10.97 -9.36
CA ALA A 186 -1.92 10.19 -9.68
C ALA A 186 -2.21 9.10 -8.63
N THR A 187 -1.47 9.05 -7.51
CA THR A 187 -1.70 8.07 -6.44
C THR A 187 -2.80 8.54 -5.49
N ASP A 188 -3.61 7.61 -4.99
CA ASP A 188 -4.61 7.89 -3.95
C ASP A 188 -3.94 8.10 -2.59
N ARG A 189 -3.44 9.30 -2.37
CA ARG A 189 -2.82 9.68 -1.09
C ARG A 189 -3.84 9.90 0.02
N ASN A 190 -5.10 10.10 -0.33
CA ASN A 190 -6.18 10.30 0.65
C ASN A 190 -6.63 8.99 1.30
N ARG A 191 -6.15 7.86 0.79
CA ARG A 191 -6.46 6.52 1.32
C ARG A 191 -7.95 6.24 1.42
N THR A 192 -8.67 6.65 0.38
CA THR A 192 -10.13 6.52 0.31
C THR A 192 -10.58 5.14 -0.15
N SER A 193 -9.71 4.39 -0.84
CA SER A 193 -9.99 3.06 -1.34
C SER A 193 -9.23 1.99 -0.57
N PRO A 194 -9.87 0.86 -0.21
CA PRO A 194 -9.20 -0.25 0.48
C PRO A 194 -8.15 -0.95 -0.39
N PHE A 195 -8.30 -0.93 -1.71
CA PHE A 195 -7.28 -1.34 -2.66
C PHE A 195 -6.84 -0.16 -3.51
N ALA A 196 -5.54 0.11 -3.59
CA ALA A 196 -4.99 1.14 -4.44
C ALA A 196 -3.81 0.60 -5.25
N PHE A 197 -3.80 0.90 -6.55
CA PHE A 197 -2.64 0.67 -7.39
C PHE A 197 -1.62 1.80 -7.22
N THR A 198 -0.40 1.46 -6.85
CA THR A 198 0.65 2.43 -6.51
C THR A 198 1.89 2.27 -7.40
N GLY A 199 1.67 2.37 -8.71
CA GLY A 199 2.72 2.42 -9.72
C GLY A 199 3.18 1.06 -10.26
N ASN A 200 3.40 0.06 -9.44
CA ASN A 200 3.80 -1.29 -9.85
C ASN A 200 3.40 -2.38 -8.86
N LYS A 201 2.48 -2.06 -7.96
CA LYS A 201 1.99 -2.92 -6.89
C LYS A 201 0.61 -2.45 -6.46
N PHE A 202 -0.11 -3.31 -5.77
CA PHE A 202 -1.30 -2.94 -5.02
C PHE A 202 -0.98 -2.72 -3.55
N GLU A 203 -1.75 -1.87 -2.92
CA GLU A 203 -1.76 -1.62 -1.51
C GLU A 203 -3.13 -1.98 -0.94
N PHE A 204 -3.17 -2.92 -0.01
CA PHE A 204 -4.37 -3.26 0.75
C PHE A 204 -4.34 -2.52 2.08
N ARG A 205 -5.34 -1.69 2.33
CA ARG A 205 -5.36 -0.69 3.42
C ARG A 205 -6.29 -1.04 4.57
N MET A 206 -6.91 -2.20 4.53
CA MET A 206 -7.87 -2.65 5.55
C MET A 206 -7.27 -3.69 6.50
N VAL A 207 -5.95 -3.83 6.53
CA VAL A 207 -5.28 -4.82 7.38
C VAL A 207 -5.62 -4.56 8.84
N ALA A 208 -6.15 -5.57 9.51
CA ALA A 208 -6.44 -5.51 10.92
C ALA A 208 -5.15 -5.59 11.74
N SER A 209 -5.08 -4.84 12.82
CA SER A 209 -4.06 -5.02 13.85
C SER A 209 -4.68 -5.61 15.12
N SER A 210 -3.92 -6.46 15.78
CA SER A 210 -4.31 -7.11 17.04
C SER A 210 -3.12 -7.25 18.00
#